data_5fe505b1ce7c25bececce7e72ce2e17f
#
_entry.id   5fe505b1ce7c25bececce7e72ce2e17f
#
_cell.length_a   1.000
_cell.length_b   1.000
_cell.length_c   1.000
_cell.angle_alpha   90.00
_cell.angle_beta   90.00
_cell.angle_gamma   90.00
#
_symmetry.space_group_name_H-M   'P 1'
#
loop_
_entity.id
_entity.type
_entity.pdbx_description
1 polymer ?
#
loop_
_entity_poly.entity_id
_entity_poly.type
_entity_poly.pdbx_seq_one_letter_code
_entity_poly.pdbx_strand_id
1 'polypeptide(L)'
;MILYASFRTDIPAFYGEWLYNRIKEGWLLQPNPMNANQLQKIESFNIEAIVFCSKDYRPFMKYVKWFNDNYRCIFHYTITPYDSDIEPNVLDKESIIENFKELSNATSKEQIIWRYDPILFTNKYTSEYHKEKLSIMSNELCDYTYTCIFSFVSTIYPWVKKNIPDLIDDYKNKEELLEYINSQNNLHYQTCGHGDEYSSLYPNIGISSCTSVDLLEKVFNIKCIEQKGGYYRKGCGCIQGTNIGQYNSCLHGCKYCYAARNTYKQTLYDPTSPILLGELKEDSKIYPCKAPKVFKKEEQKQLSLFDFI
;
A
#
# COMPACT_ATOMS: atom_id res chain seq x y z
N MET A 1 -11.33 2.40 -12.70
CA MET A 1 -10.13 3.03 -12.06
C MET A 1 -9.61 2.19 -10.90
N ILE A 2 -8.32 2.36 -10.50
CA ILE A 2 -7.80 1.81 -9.24
C ILE A 2 -8.06 2.79 -8.10
N LEU A 3 -8.54 2.25 -6.97
CA LEU A 3 -8.65 2.98 -5.70
C LEU A 3 -7.52 2.55 -4.78
N TYR A 4 -6.68 3.48 -4.31
CA TYR A 4 -5.64 3.23 -3.31
C TYR A 4 -6.15 3.62 -1.92
N ALA A 5 -6.24 2.63 -1.03
CA ALA A 5 -6.75 2.78 0.34
C ALA A 5 -5.67 2.34 1.37
N SER A 6 -4.66 3.11 1.71
CA SER A 6 -4.34 4.50 1.34
C SER A 6 -2.82 4.75 1.43
N PHE A 7 -2.34 5.80 0.75
CA PHE A 7 -0.96 6.32 0.95
C PHE A 7 -0.90 7.45 2.00
N ARG A 8 -2.03 7.84 2.61
CA ARG A 8 -2.12 9.00 3.51
C ARG A 8 -2.51 8.63 4.94
N THR A 9 -3.07 7.44 5.11
CA THR A 9 -3.50 6.88 6.39
C THR A 9 -3.53 5.36 6.30
N ASP A 10 -3.87 4.70 7.40
CA ASP A 10 -4.11 3.25 7.38
C ASP A 10 -5.62 2.99 7.49
N ILE A 11 -6.28 2.81 6.33
CA ILE A 11 -7.73 2.60 6.28
C ILE A 11 -8.12 1.23 6.85
N PRO A 12 -7.46 0.12 6.49
CA PRO A 12 -7.82 -1.17 7.06
C PRO A 12 -7.70 -1.21 8.59
N ALA A 13 -6.65 -0.60 9.15
CA ALA A 13 -6.43 -0.63 10.59
C ALA A 13 -7.44 0.22 11.39
N PHE A 14 -7.86 1.39 10.86
CA PHE A 14 -8.59 2.37 11.65
C PHE A 14 -9.93 2.79 11.07
N TYR A 15 -10.14 2.62 9.78
CA TYR A 15 -11.27 3.22 9.05
C TYR A 15 -11.97 2.23 8.10
N GLY A 16 -11.80 0.93 8.34
CA GLY A 16 -12.34 -0.12 7.48
C GLY A 16 -13.86 -0.09 7.40
N GLU A 17 -14.54 0.23 8.50
CA GLU A 17 -16.00 0.36 8.55
C GLU A 17 -16.49 1.52 7.69
N TRP A 18 -15.82 2.68 7.76
CA TRP A 18 -16.13 3.82 6.90
C TRP A 18 -16.04 3.44 5.43
N LEU A 19 -14.94 2.82 5.02
CA LEU A 19 -14.76 2.45 3.62
C LEU A 19 -15.84 1.46 3.17
N TYR A 20 -16.13 0.45 3.99
CA TYR A 20 -17.18 -0.52 3.70
C TYR A 20 -18.55 0.16 3.51
N ASN A 21 -18.94 1.04 4.41
CA ASN A 21 -20.21 1.78 4.33
C ASN A 21 -20.27 2.65 3.07
N ARG A 22 -19.20 3.41 2.79
CA ARG A 22 -19.15 4.30 1.61
C ARG A 22 -19.23 3.54 0.30
N ILE A 23 -18.52 2.43 0.18
CA ILE A 23 -18.55 1.62 -1.04
C ILE A 23 -19.93 0.98 -1.23
N LYS A 24 -20.57 0.52 -0.17
CA LYS A 24 -21.95 -0.01 -0.22
C LYS A 24 -22.99 1.04 -0.58
N GLU A 25 -22.85 2.26 -0.09
CA GLU A 25 -23.72 3.37 -0.46
C GLU A 25 -23.50 3.88 -1.90
N GLY A 26 -22.44 3.41 -2.55
CA GLY A 26 -22.18 3.69 -3.95
C GLY A 26 -21.25 4.87 -4.20
N TRP A 27 -20.84 5.63 -3.19
CA TRP A 27 -19.96 6.80 -3.35
C TRP A 27 -19.30 7.25 -2.06
N LEU A 28 -18.19 7.98 -2.22
CA LEU A 28 -17.50 8.69 -1.15
C LEU A 28 -16.96 10.05 -1.65
N LEU A 29 -16.67 10.94 -0.72
CA LEU A 29 -16.01 12.21 -1.00
C LEU A 29 -14.58 12.20 -0.45
N GLN A 30 -13.64 12.54 -1.33
CA GLN A 30 -12.23 12.68 -0.98
C GLN A 30 -11.84 14.15 -1.00
N PRO A 31 -11.50 14.75 0.17
CA PRO A 31 -10.97 16.10 0.21
C PRO A 31 -9.63 16.23 -0.54
N ASN A 32 -9.48 17.33 -1.28
CA ASN A 32 -8.21 17.68 -1.89
C ASN A 32 -7.19 18.00 -0.79
N PRO A 33 -6.01 17.34 -0.75
CA PRO A 33 -5.01 17.56 0.29
C PRO A 33 -4.49 18.99 0.41
N MET A 34 -4.58 19.76 -0.67
CA MET A 34 -4.12 21.17 -0.72
C MET A 34 -5.24 22.17 -0.45
N ASN A 35 -6.52 21.75 -0.59
CA ASN A 35 -7.67 22.61 -0.37
C ASN A 35 -8.88 21.77 0.07
N ALA A 36 -9.12 21.69 1.36
CA ALA A 36 -10.17 20.86 1.96
C ALA A 36 -11.60 21.24 1.52
N ASN A 37 -11.83 22.45 0.99
CA ASN A 37 -13.13 22.88 0.46
C ASN A 37 -13.39 22.32 -0.96
N GLN A 38 -12.41 21.66 -1.58
CA GLN A 38 -12.56 20.96 -2.84
C GLN A 38 -12.63 19.47 -2.59
N LEU A 39 -13.71 18.83 -3.02
CA LEU A 39 -13.98 17.43 -2.80
C LEU A 39 -14.11 16.72 -4.14
N GLN A 40 -13.48 15.56 -4.26
CA GLN A 40 -13.71 14.65 -5.38
C GLN A 40 -14.76 13.61 -5.00
N LYS A 41 -15.84 13.54 -5.77
CA LYS A 41 -16.83 12.45 -5.65
C LYS A 41 -16.33 11.22 -6.40
N ILE A 42 -16.10 10.15 -5.67
CA ILE A 42 -15.70 8.85 -6.19
C ILE A 42 -16.92 7.95 -6.13
N GLU A 43 -17.35 7.46 -7.28
CA GLU A 43 -18.50 6.56 -7.38
C GLU A 43 -18.00 5.10 -7.44
N SER A 44 -18.58 4.22 -6.61
CA SER A 44 -18.09 2.86 -6.43
C SER A 44 -18.15 2.01 -7.71
N PHE A 45 -19.12 2.25 -8.58
CA PHE A 45 -19.24 1.54 -9.86
C PHE A 45 -18.10 1.88 -10.87
N ASN A 46 -17.33 2.95 -10.62
CA ASN A 46 -16.15 3.28 -11.40
C ASN A 46 -14.87 2.61 -10.88
N ILE A 47 -14.94 1.95 -9.72
CA ILE A 47 -13.79 1.25 -9.12
C ILE A 47 -13.67 -0.12 -9.78
N GLU A 48 -12.53 -0.39 -10.41
CA GLU A 48 -12.22 -1.65 -11.08
C GLU A 48 -11.30 -2.53 -10.23
N ALA A 49 -10.47 -1.92 -9.38
CA ALA A 49 -9.64 -2.61 -8.40
C ALA A 49 -9.37 -1.73 -7.18
N ILE A 50 -9.16 -2.35 -6.04
CA ILE A 50 -8.79 -1.67 -4.79
C ILE A 50 -7.43 -2.19 -4.33
N VAL A 51 -6.51 -1.28 -4.05
CA VAL A 51 -5.20 -1.58 -3.47
C VAL A 51 -5.18 -1.08 -2.04
N PHE A 52 -5.19 -2.02 -1.12
CA PHE A 52 -5.09 -1.73 0.31
C PHE A 52 -3.63 -1.65 0.74
N CYS A 53 -3.33 -0.75 1.68
CA CYS A 53 -2.01 -0.65 2.32
C CYS A 53 -2.22 -0.51 3.82
N SER A 54 -1.71 -1.46 4.61
CA SER A 54 -1.89 -1.46 6.06
C SER A 54 -0.71 -2.08 6.81
N LYS A 55 -0.59 -1.73 8.09
CA LYS A 55 0.25 -2.41 9.08
C LYS A 55 -0.54 -3.38 9.99
N ASP A 56 -1.88 -3.33 9.91
CA ASP A 56 -2.75 -4.21 10.70
C ASP A 56 -4.09 -4.44 9.98
N TYR A 57 -4.29 -5.64 9.44
CA TYR A 57 -5.55 -6.01 8.81
C TYR A 57 -6.57 -6.66 9.77
N ARG A 58 -6.23 -6.93 11.02
CA ARG A 58 -7.14 -7.61 11.95
C ARG A 58 -8.51 -6.94 12.08
N PRO A 59 -8.62 -5.59 12.23
CA PRO A 59 -9.92 -4.93 12.27
C PRO A 59 -10.68 -5.03 10.94
N PHE A 60 -9.97 -5.25 9.83
CA PHE A 60 -10.53 -5.31 8.49
C PHE A 60 -10.92 -6.72 8.04
N MET A 61 -10.46 -7.78 8.72
CA MET A 61 -10.69 -9.18 8.31
C MET A 61 -12.17 -9.50 8.08
N LYS A 62 -13.06 -8.95 8.89
CA LYS A 62 -14.52 -9.12 8.74
C LYS A 62 -15.09 -8.57 7.42
N TYR A 63 -14.36 -7.70 6.74
CA TYR A 63 -14.75 -7.10 5.45
C TYR A 63 -14.02 -7.72 4.25
N VAL A 64 -12.89 -8.40 4.47
CA VAL A 64 -12.01 -8.93 3.41
C VAL A 64 -12.79 -9.75 2.39
N LYS A 65 -13.58 -10.71 2.88
CA LYS A 65 -14.37 -11.57 1.99
C LYS A 65 -15.32 -10.74 1.12
N TRP A 66 -16.05 -9.79 1.71
CA TRP A 66 -16.98 -8.96 0.97
C TRP A 66 -16.28 -8.12 -0.11
N PHE A 67 -15.14 -7.50 0.22
CA PHE A 67 -14.38 -6.73 -0.76
C PHE A 67 -13.83 -7.62 -1.87
N ASN A 68 -13.32 -8.79 -1.54
CA ASN A 68 -12.74 -9.71 -2.52
C ASN A 68 -13.78 -10.35 -3.45
N ASP A 69 -15.02 -10.55 -2.96
CA ASP A 69 -16.14 -11.04 -3.76
C ASP A 69 -16.68 -9.97 -4.74
N ASN A 70 -16.53 -8.67 -4.43
CA ASN A 70 -17.14 -7.59 -5.21
C ASN A 70 -16.13 -6.77 -6.02
N TYR A 71 -14.84 -6.84 -5.69
CA TYR A 71 -13.77 -6.05 -6.32
C TYR A 71 -12.50 -6.89 -6.50
N ARG A 72 -11.67 -6.51 -7.46
CA ARG A 72 -10.30 -7.00 -7.59
C ARG A 72 -9.44 -6.34 -6.51
N CYS A 73 -8.97 -7.10 -5.52
CA CYS A 73 -8.26 -6.57 -4.37
C CYS A 73 -6.79 -6.99 -4.37
N ILE A 74 -5.89 -6.06 -4.09
CA ILE A 74 -4.48 -6.30 -3.76
C ILE A 74 -4.24 -5.77 -2.35
N PHE A 75 -3.53 -6.54 -1.54
CA PHE A 75 -3.29 -6.23 -0.14
C PHE A 75 -1.78 -6.06 0.10
N HIS A 76 -1.34 -4.83 0.26
CA HIS A 76 0.01 -4.52 0.71
C HIS A 76 0.04 -4.55 2.24
N TYR A 77 0.71 -5.53 2.80
CA TYR A 77 0.87 -5.64 4.24
C TYR A 77 2.27 -5.19 4.64
N THR A 78 2.37 -4.10 5.39
CA THR A 78 3.65 -3.55 5.84
C THR A 78 4.04 -4.19 7.16
N ILE A 79 5.10 -5.02 7.13
CA ILE A 79 5.72 -5.61 8.30
C ILE A 79 7.20 -5.26 8.28
N THR A 80 7.60 -4.43 9.23
CA THR A 80 8.96 -3.92 9.44
C THR A 80 9.51 -4.43 10.77
N PRO A 81 10.83 -4.53 10.98
CA PRO A 81 11.38 -5.18 12.17
C PRO A 81 11.50 -4.24 13.38
N TYR A 82 10.96 -3.02 13.30
CA TYR A 82 11.18 -2.01 14.33
C TYR A 82 10.34 -2.26 15.59
N ASP A 83 10.93 -1.89 16.72
CA ASP A 83 10.26 -1.88 18.01
C ASP A 83 9.49 -0.57 18.24
N SER A 84 8.90 -0.44 19.45
CA SER A 84 8.09 0.73 19.84
C SER A 84 8.88 2.05 19.88
N ASP A 85 10.20 2.01 19.90
CA ASP A 85 11.05 3.21 19.79
C ASP A 85 10.93 3.89 18.41
N ILE A 86 10.59 3.15 17.37
CA ILE A 86 10.33 3.66 16.01
C ILE A 86 8.84 3.57 15.64
N GLU A 87 8.15 2.52 16.07
CA GLU A 87 6.74 2.23 15.76
C GLU A 87 5.88 2.11 17.03
N PRO A 88 5.65 3.22 17.74
CA PRO A 88 5.13 3.19 19.11
C PRO A 88 3.75 2.54 19.29
N ASN A 89 2.90 2.58 18.27
CA ASN A 89 1.54 2.04 18.34
C ASN A 89 1.31 0.91 17.30
N VAL A 90 2.37 0.32 16.80
CA VAL A 90 2.29 -0.91 15.99
C VAL A 90 2.38 -2.10 16.93
N LEU A 91 1.59 -3.12 16.65
CA LEU A 91 1.51 -4.32 17.47
C LEU A 91 2.79 -5.16 17.42
N ASP A 92 2.85 -6.16 18.28
CA ASP A 92 3.91 -7.15 18.26
C ASP A 92 3.97 -7.88 16.91
N LYS A 93 5.17 -8.27 16.53
CA LYS A 93 5.41 -8.80 15.18
C LYS A 93 4.81 -10.20 14.98
N GLU A 94 4.68 -10.99 16.05
CA GLU A 94 4.08 -12.31 16.00
C GLU A 94 2.60 -12.22 15.62
N SER A 95 1.84 -11.38 16.31
CA SER A 95 0.42 -11.12 15.99
C SER A 95 0.22 -10.61 14.57
N ILE A 96 1.12 -9.77 14.07
CA ILE A 96 1.05 -9.21 12.72
C ILE A 96 1.36 -10.28 11.67
N ILE A 97 2.36 -11.12 11.90
CA ILE A 97 2.74 -12.23 11.01
C ILE A 97 1.61 -13.25 10.93
N GLU A 98 1.01 -13.62 12.07
CA GLU A 98 -0.15 -14.52 12.07
C GLU A 98 -1.32 -13.94 11.28
N ASN A 99 -1.64 -12.66 11.45
CA ASN A 99 -2.69 -12.02 10.67
C ASN A 99 -2.34 -11.90 9.17
N PHE A 100 -1.06 -11.79 8.82
CA PHE A 100 -0.63 -11.87 7.41
C PHE A 100 -0.98 -13.23 6.80
N LYS A 101 -0.68 -14.32 7.55
CA LYS A 101 -1.00 -15.69 7.12
C LYS A 101 -2.51 -15.90 7.01
N GLU A 102 -3.29 -15.41 7.99
CA GLU A 102 -4.76 -15.45 7.94
C GLU A 102 -5.32 -14.71 6.71
N LEU A 103 -4.81 -13.51 6.42
CA LEU A 103 -5.23 -12.72 5.26
C LEU A 103 -4.90 -13.44 3.95
N SER A 104 -3.70 -14.04 3.85
CA SER A 104 -3.30 -14.82 2.68
C SER A 104 -4.21 -16.03 2.46
N ASN A 105 -4.56 -16.75 3.53
CA ASN A 105 -5.49 -17.89 3.47
C ASN A 105 -6.94 -17.48 3.13
N ALA A 106 -7.36 -16.28 3.55
CA ALA A 106 -8.69 -15.74 3.26
C ALA A 106 -8.82 -15.16 1.82
N THR A 107 -7.71 -14.95 1.14
CA THR A 107 -7.64 -14.37 -0.21
C THR A 107 -6.84 -15.28 -1.15
N SER A 108 -5.65 -14.87 -1.53
CA SER A 108 -4.67 -15.74 -2.19
C SER A 108 -3.25 -15.19 -2.01
N LYS A 109 -2.26 -16.06 -2.13
CA LYS A 109 -0.84 -15.72 -2.08
C LYS A 109 -0.44 -14.68 -3.13
N GLU A 110 -1.12 -14.67 -4.27
CA GLU A 110 -0.89 -13.73 -5.38
C GLU A 110 -1.38 -12.32 -5.05
N GLN A 111 -2.43 -12.19 -4.21
CA GLN A 111 -3.03 -10.91 -3.86
C GLN A 111 -2.32 -10.21 -2.70
N ILE A 112 -1.51 -10.94 -1.93
CA ILE A 112 -0.79 -10.41 -0.77
C ILE A 112 0.62 -10.03 -1.15
N ILE A 113 1.03 -8.83 -0.76
CA ILE A 113 2.38 -8.31 -0.98
C ILE A 113 2.94 -7.87 0.36
N TRP A 114 4.05 -8.48 0.76
CA TRP A 114 4.78 -8.04 1.93
C TRP A 114 5.54 -6.75 1.63
N ARG A 115 5.41 -5.75 2.52
CA ARG A 115 6.21 -4.52 2.45
C ARG A 115 7.16 -4.45 3.64
N TYR A 116 8.43 -4.62 3.37
CA TYR A 116 9.53 -4.34 4.30
C TYR A 116 9.98 -2.88 4.09
N ASP A 117 9.10 -1.94 4.37
CA ASP A 117 9.16 -0.57 3.86
C ASP A 117 8.67 0.45 4.89
N PRO A 118 9.50 1.43 5.26
CA PRO A 118 10.87 1.68 4.78
C PRO A 118 11.95 0.97 5.62
N ILE A 119 13.13 0.79 5.02
CA ILE A 119 14.37 0.44 5.71
C ILE A 119 15.03 1.74 6.22
N LEU A 120 15.42 1.75 7.48
CA LEU A 120 16.18 2.83 8.09
C LEU A 120 17.35 2.28 8.89
N PHE A 121 18.46 2.99 8.94
CA PHE A 121 19.62 2.61 9.70
C PHE A 121 19.84 3.55 10.88
N THR A 122 20.17 2.97 12.02
CA THR A 122 20.60 3.65 13.26
C THR A 122 21.68 2.82 13.92
N ASN A 123 22.15 3.24 15.09
CA ASN A 123 23.07 2.42 15.88
C ASN A 123 22.46 1.08 16.32
N LYS A 124 21.12 0.99 16.43
CA LYS A 124 20.40 -0.23 16.79
C LYS A 124 20.00 -1.05 15.55
N TYR A 125 19.52 -0.39 14.52
CA TYR A 125 19.00 -1.00 13.29
C TYR A 125 20.07 -0.94 12.20
N THR A 126 21.09 -1.80 12.33
CA THR A 126 22.25 -1.89 11.42
C THR A 126 21.92 -2.72 10.17
N SER A 127 22.84 -2.76 9.19
CA SER A 127 22.70 -3.66 8.04
C SER A 127 22.62 -5.14 8.47
N GLU A 128 23.42 -5.56 9.46
CA GLU A 128 23.38 -6.92 10.01
C GLU A 128 22.03 -7.25 10.67
N TYR A 129 21.49 -6.30 11.44
CA TYR A 129 20.15 -6.46 12.03
C TYR A 129 19.10 -6.68 10.93
N HIS A 130 19.15 -5.89 9.87
CA HIS A 130 18.19 -6.05 8.76
C HIS A 130 18.38 -7.36 8.01
N LYS A 131 19.61 -7.82 7.78
CA LYS A 131 19.89 -9.13 7.16
C LYS A 131 19.28 -10.27 7.98
N GLU A 132 19.49 -10.26 9.30
CA GLU A 132 18.91 -11.26 10.23
C GLU A 132 17.38 -11.24 10.17
N LYS A 133 16.77 -10.06 10.33
CA LYS A 133 15.30 -9.92 10.35
C LYS A 133 14.64 -10.25 9.01
N LEU A 134 15.27 -9.85 7.89
CA LEU A 134 14.81 -10.24 6.55
C LEU A 134 14.84 -11.75 6.37
N SER A 135 15.92 -12.43 6.82
CA SER A 135 16.02 -13.88 6.75
C SER A 135 14.90 -14.57 7.53
N ILE A 136 14.70 -14.18 8.78
CA ILE A 136 13.65 -14.77 9.63
C ILE A 136 12.26 -14.55 9.01
N MET A 137 11.93 -13.30 8.74
CA MET A 137 10.59 -12.93 8.26
C MET A 137 10.30 -13.49 6.87
N SER A 138 11.27 -13.50 5.96
CA SER A 138 11.06 -14.06 4.63
C SER A 138 10.82 -15.57 4.66
N ASN A 139 11.50 -16.30 5.54
CA ASN A 139 11.26 -17.74 5.74
C ASN A 139 9.87 -18.02 6.29
N GLU A 140 9.35 -17.14 7.17
CA GLU A 140 8.00 -17.29 7.70
C GLU A 140 6.90 -16.92 6.71
N LEU A 141 7.18 -15.99 5.78
CA LEU A 141 6.18 -15.43 4.88
C LEU A 141 6.20 -16.01 3.47
N CYS A 142 7.28 -16.71 3.04
CA CYS A 142 7.43 -17.18 1.67
C CYS A 142 6.35 -18.18 1.20
N ASP A 143 5.67 -18.85 2.11
CA ASP A 143 4.53 -19.71 1.78
C ASP A 143 3.22 -18.92 1.58
N TYR A 144 3.18 -17.65 1.98
CA TYR A 144 1.98 -16.81 2.01
C TYR A 144 2.03 -15.61 1.07
N THR A 145 3.17 -15.33 0.44
CA THR A 145 3.35 -14.28 -0.57
C THR A 145 4.45 -14.66 -1.55
N TYR A 146 4.43 -14.05 -2.74
CA TYR A 146 5.51 -14.18 -3.72
C TYR A 146 6.46 -12.99 -3.73
N THR A 147 6.04 -11.86 -3.15
CA THR A 147 6.74 -10.59 -3.37
C THR A 147 6.99 -9.86 -2.05
N CYS A 148 8.23 -9.40 -1.90
CA CYS A 148 8.63 -8.45 -0.88
C CYS A 148 9.00 -7.11 -1.53
N ILE A 149 8.34 -6.03 -1.12
CA ILE A 149 8.66 -4.67 -1.57
C ILE A 149 9.39 -3.94 -0.46
N PHE A 150 10.48 -3.28 -0.80
CA PHE A 150 11.23 -2.47 0.15
C PHE A 150 11.57 -1.08 -0.41
N SER A 151 11.86 -0.14 0.46
CA SER A 151 12.49 1.15 0.13
C SER A 151 13.32 1.63 1.29
N PHE A 152 14.29 2.52 1.04
CA PHE A 152 15.00 3.20 2.10
C PHE A 152 14.23 4.45 2.56
N VAL A 153 14.33 4.76 3.86
CA VAL A 153 13.64 5.92 4.44
C VAL A 153 14.07 7.22 3.73
N SER A 154 13.07 8.05 3.46
CA SER A 154 13.33 9.34 2.80
C SER A 154 13.68 10.41 3.83
N THR A 155 14.87 10.98 3.70
CA THR A 155 15.40 12.06 4.56
C THR A 155 14.99 13.46 4.08
N ILE A 156 14.23 13.57 2.98
CA ILE A 156 13.73 14.86 2.47
C ILE A 156 12.70 15.51 3.41
N TYR A 157 12.12 14.73 4.31
CA TYR A 157 11.14 15.22 5.29
C TYR A 157 11.86 15.63 6.59
N PRO A 158 11.93 16.92 6.95
CA PRO A 158 12.71 17.39 8.11
C PRO A 158 12.31 16.75 9.44
N TRP A 159 11.02 16.41 9.59
CA TRP A 159 10.53 15.78 10.83
C TRP A 159 11.02 14.35 11.01
N VAL A 160 11.38 13.62 9.95
CA VAL A 160 11.94 12.26 10.05
C VAL A 160 13.27 12.32 10.79
N LYS A 161 14.19 13.20 10.38
CA LYS A 161 15.47 13.40 11.09
C LYS A 161 15.28 13.91 12.52
N LYS A 162 14.29 14.77 12.74
CA LYS A 162 13.96 15.26 14.09
C LYS A 162 13.47 14.14 15.00
N ASN A 163 12.66 13.22 14.48
CA ASN A 163 12.06 12.13 15.25
C ASN A 163 13.01 10.94 15.46
N ILE A 164 14.03 10.82 14.60
CA ILE A 164 15.07 9.76 14.64
C ILE A 164 16.44 10.48 14.57
N PRO A 165 16.94 11.03 15.68
CA PRO A 165 18.15 11.85 15.68
C PRO A 165 19.42 11.08 15.30
N ASP A 166 19.45 9.77 15.56
CA ASP A 166 20.55 8.84 15.23
C ASP A 166 20.38 8.16 13.87
N LEU A 167 19.50 8.70 13.00
CA LEU A 167 19.29 8.19 11.66
C LEU A 167 20.58 8.30 10.82
N ILE A 168 21.05 7.17 10.33
CA ILE A 168 22.21 7.02 9.46
C ILE A 168 21.73 6.96 8.01
N ASP A 169 22.20 7.87 7.17
CA ASP A 169 21.89 7.90 5.74
C ASP A 169 23.22 7.83 4.96
N ASP A 170 23.79 6.64 4.90
CA ASP A 170 25.02 6.37 4.16
C ASP A 170 24.81 5.29 3.08
N TYR A 171 25.71 5.32 2.11
CA TYR A 171 25.67 4.40 0.97
C TYR A 171 26.14 2.99 1.36
N LYS A 172 27.09 2.86 2.27
CA LYS A 172 27.70 1.58 2.64
C LYS A 172 26.67 0.62 3.24
N ASN A 173 25.88 1.07 4.23
CA ASN A 173 24.83 0.26 4.81
C ASN A 173 23.77 -0.19 3.78
N LYS A 174 23.43 0.71 2.84
CA LYS A 174 22.49 0.40 1.75
C LYS A 174 23.07 -0.67 0.81
N GLU A 175 24.33 -0.50 0.39
CA GLU A 175 25.02 -1.43 -0.51
C GLU A 175 25.12 -2.83 0.09
N GLU A 176 25.60 -2.95 1.33
CA GLU A 176 25.69 -4.23 2.05
C GLU A 176 24.35 -4.96 2.15
N LEU A 177 23.26 -4.22 2.37
CA LEU A 177 21.94 -4.81 2.45
C LEU A 177 21.37 -5.16 1.06
N LEU A 178 21.65 -4.34 0.05
CA LEU A 178 21.24 -4.63 -1.34
C LEU A 178 21.93 -5.88 -1.90
N GLU A 179 23.23 -6.07 -1.62
CA GLU A 179 23.97 -7.29 -1.95
C GLU A 179 23.33 -8.52 -1.30
N TYR A 180 22.99 -8.40 -0.01
CA TYR A 180 22.30 -9.48 0.69
C TYR A 180 20.93 -9.78 0.07
N ILE A 181 20.09 -8.77 -0.17
CA ILE A 181 18.76 -8.96 -0.80
C ILE A 181 18.92 -9.58 -2.20
N ASN A 182 19.90 -9.13 -2.99
CA ASN A 182 20.16 -9.67 -4.31
C ASN A 182 20.59 -11.16 -4.30
N SER A 183 21.14 -11.65 -3.19
CA SER A 183 21.50 -13.06 -3.02
C SER A 183 20.32 -13.97 -2.63
N GLN A 184 19.19 -13.37 -2.22
CA GLN A 184 18.01 -14.13 -1.79
C GLN A 184 17.18 -14.62 -2.99
N ASN A 185 16.53 -15.77 -2.84
CA ASN A 185 15.74 -16.40 -3.91
C ASN A 185 14.39 -16.98 -3.44
N ASN A 186 14.05 -16.80 -2.17
CA ASN A 186 12.80 -17.30 -1.58
C ASN A 186 11.59 -16.44 -1.89
N LEU A 187 11.79 -15.17 -2.26
CA LEU A 187 10.78 -14.21 -2.67
C LEU A 187 11.28 -13.39 -3.87
N HIS A 188 10.36 -12.80 -4.59
CA HIS A 188 10.66 -11.75 -5.56
C HIS A 188 10.81 -10.41 -4.83
N TYR A 189 12.05 -9.92 -4.72
CA TYR A 189 12.33 -8.63 -4.09
C TYR A 189 12.26 -7.51 -5.11
N GLN A 190 11.56 -6.42 -4.81
CA GLN A 190 11.53 -5.23 -5.64
C GLN A 190 11.51 -3.95 -4.82
N THR A 191 11.93 -2.84 -5.43
CA THR A 191 11.98 -1.55 -4.75
C THR A 191 10.67 -0.77 -4.86
N CYS A 192 10.55 0.30 -4.07
CA CYS A 192 9.48 1.29 -4.20
C CYS A 192 10.04 2.70 -4.32
N GLY A 193 9.81 3.36 -5.48
CA GLY A 193 10.17 4.77 -5.69
C GLY A 193 11.64 5.04 -6.04
N HIS A 194 12.37 4.02 -6.47
CA HIS A 194 13.78 4.12 -6.91
C HIS A 194 13.97 3.90 -8.43
N GLY A 195 12.88 3.75 -9.19
CA GLY A 195 12.96 3.46 -10.62
C GLY A 195 13.70 2.17 -10.89
N ASP A 196 14.68 2.23 -11.78
CA ASP A 196 15.61 1.15 -12.15
C ASP A 196 16.99 1.27 -11.48
N GLU A 197 17.16 2.23 -10.55
CA GLU A 197 18.44 2.52 -9.90
C GLU A 197 19.11 1.25 -9.34
N TYR A 198 18.37 0.45 -8.60
CA TYR A 198 18.92 -0.77 -7.99
C TYR A 198 18.83 -2.00 -8.89
N SER A 199 17.80 -2.12 -9.70
CA SER A 199 17.65 -3.27 -10.61
C SER A 199 18.72 -3.30 -11.72
N SER A 200 19.29 -2.16 -12.08
CA SER A 200 20.40 -2.09 -13.01
C SER A 200 21.74 -2.60 -12.45
N LEU A 201 21.91 -2.55 -11.11
CA LEU A 201 23.10 -2.99 -10.40
C LEU A 201 22.94 -4.38 -9.77
N TYR A 202 21.72 -4.74 -9.39
CA TYR A 202 21.38 -5.95 -8.65
C TYR A 202 20.28 -6.72 -9.42
N PRO A 203 20.64 -7.68 -10.27
CA PRO A 203 19.73 -8.29 -11.26
C PRO A 203 18.55 -9.06 -10.65
N ASN A 204 18.66 -9.51 -9.39
CA ASN A 204 17.57 -10.19 -8.70
C ASN A 204 16.61 -9.22 -7.96
N ILE A 205 16.86 -7.91 -8.06
CA ILE A 205 15.99 -6.88 -7.50
C ILE A 205 15.13 -6.28 -8.62
N GLY A 206 13.81 -6.40 -8.50
CA GLY A 206 12.86 -5.92 -9.49
C GLY A 206 12.74 -4.39 -9.53
N ILE A 207 12.31 -3.89 -10.68
CA ILE A 207 12.04 -2.46 -10.92
C ILE A 207 10.92 -1.97 -10.01
N SER A 208 11.01 -0.70 -9.61
CA SER A 208 10.08 -0.04 -8.71
C SER A 208 8.68 0.14 -9.29
N SER A 209 7.81 -0.85 -9.10
CA SER A 209 6.41 -0.82 -9.52
C SER A 209 5.52 -1.69 -8.61
N CYS A 210 5.19 -1.18 -7.44
CA CYS A 210 4.46 -1.94 -6.42
C CYS A 210 2.99 -2.25 -6.79
N THR A 211 2.43 -1.59 -7.79
CA THR A 211 1.14 -1.93 -8.42
C THR A 211 1.34 -1.77 -9.93
N SER A 212 1.94 -2.80 -10.55
CA SER A 212 2.24 -2.82 -11.98
C SER A 212 1.08 -3.37 -12.81
N VAL A 213 1.14 -3.12 -14.13
CA VAL A 213 0.29 -3.80 -15.11
C VAL A 213 0.47 -5.32 -14.98
N ASP A 214 1.71 -5.78 -14.98
CA ASP A 214 2.04 -7.21 -14.93
C ASP A 214 1.49 -7.89 -13.67
N LEU A 215 1.57 -7.22 -12.51
CA LEU A 215 0.97 -7.72 -11.28
C LEU A 215 -0.54 -7.92 -11.44
N LEU A 216 -1.24 -6.88 -11.91
CA LEU A 216 -2.70 -6.95 -12.04
C LEU A 216 -3.14 -7.96 -13.10
N GLU A 217 -2.45 -8.04 -14.24
CA GLU A 217 -2.74 -9.02 -15.27
C GLU A 217 -2.51 -10.45 -14.77
N LYS A 218 -1.43 -10.68 -14.03
CA LYS A 218 -1.10 -11.99 -13.45
C LYS A 218 -2.11 -12.42 -12.38
N VAL A 219 -2.42 -11.52 -11.43
CA VAL A 219 -3.29 -11.85 -10.30
C VAL A 219 -4.74 -12.06 -10.75
N PHE A 220 -5.23 -11.23 -11.67
CA PHE A 220 -6.65 -11.25 -12.05
C PHE A 220 -6.93 -11.93 -13.39
N ASN A 221 -5.88 -12.39 -14.09
CA ASN A 221 -5.98 -13.01 -15.42
C ASN A 221 -6.80 -12.17 -16.43
N ILE A 222 -6.60 -10.86 -16.43
CA ILE A 222 -7.29 -9.89 -17.29
C ILE A 222 -6.31 -8.89 -17.85
N LYS A 223 -6.48 -8.50 -19.12
CA LYS A 223 -5.61 -7.53 -19.77
C LYS A 223 -5.89 -6.09 -19.34
N CYS A 224 -4.82 -5.37 -19.01
CA CYS A 224 -4.89 -3.94 -18.74
C CYS A 224 -4.88 -3.11 -20.02
N ILE A 225 -5.47 -1.92 -19.93
CA ILE A 225 -5.28 -0.86 -20.92
C ILE A 225 -3.87 -0.31 -20.73
N GLU A 226 -3.14 -0.05 -21.81
CA GLU A 226 -1.82 0.58 -21.74
C GLU A 226 -1.88 1.89 -20.93
N GLN A 227 -1.04 1.97 -19.93
CA GLN A 227 -0.98 3.12 -19.02
C GLN A 227 0.42 3.73 -19.08
N LYS A 228 0.48 5.06 -19.11
CA LYS A 228 1.75 5.75 -18.84
C LYS A 228 2.02 5.68 -17.34
N GLY A 229 3.10 5.00 -16.93
CA GLY A 229 3.47 4.87 -15.51
C GLY A 229 4.15 6.13 -14.94
N GLY A 230 4.49 6.11 -13.66
CA GLY A 230 5.39 7.10 -13.06
C GLY A 230 4.74 8.34 -12.45
N TYR A 231 3.50 8.29 -11.97
CA TYR A 231 2.74 9.49 -11.61
C TYR A 231 2.79 9.94 -10.16
N TYR A 232 3.19 9.10 -9.20
CA TYR A 232 3.14 9.50 -7.79
C TYR A 232 4.39 10.21 -7.30
N ARG A 233 5.56 9.79 -7.80
CA ARG A 233 6.87 10.40 -7.53
C ARG A 233 7.87 9.96 -8.60
N LYS A 234 8.98 10.69 -8.73
CA LYS A 234 10.09 10.29 -9.60
C LYS A 234 10.52 8.87 -9.26
N GLY A 235 10.72 8.02 -10.26
CA GLY A 235 11.09 6.62 -10.07
C GLY A 235 9.93 5.68 -9.67
N CYS A 236 8.67 6.12 -9.72
CA CYS A 236 7.51 5.27 -9.48
C CYS A 236 6.95 4.72 -10.79
N GLY A 237 6.88 3.40 -10.93
CA GLY A 237 6.29 2.70 -12.07
C GLY A 237 4.85 2.22 -11.87
N CYS A 238 4.20 2.63 -10.77
CA CYS A 238 2.84 2.17 -10.46
C CYS A 238 1.79 2.72 -11.41
N ILE A 239 0.72 1.98 -11.62
CA ILE A 239 -0.45 2.41 -12.39
C ILE A 239 -1.11 3.60 -11.70
N GLN A 240 -1.60 4.53 -12.52
CA GLN A 240 -2.36 5.67 -12.03
C GLN A 240 -3.70 5.23 -11.42
N GLY A 241 -4.04 5.82 -10.29
CA GLY A 241 -5.32 5.61 -9.62
C GLY A 241 -5.67 6.77 -8.69
N THR A 242 -6.76 6.63 -7.98
CA THR A 242 -7.21 7.64 -7.00
C THR A 242 -6.84 7.18 -5.60
N ASN A 243 -6.12 8.04 -4.87
CA ASN A 243 -5.74 7.77 -3.49
C ASN A 243 -6.70 8.49 -2.53
N ILE A 244 -7.33 7.70 -1.66
CA ILE A 244 -8.23 8.21 -0.61
C ILE A 244 -7.51 8.29 0.74
N GLY A 245 -8.13 8.96 1.69
CA GLY A 245 -7.57 9.17 3.03
C GLY A 245 -7.00 10.57 3.25
N GLN A 246 -6.71 10.88 4.51
CA GLN A 246 -6.26 12.21 4.93
C GLN A 246 -4.90 12.13 5.63
N TYR A 247 -4.07 13.16 5.47
CA TYR A 247 -2.82 13.29 6.21
C TYR A 247 -3.09 13.51 7.70
N ASN A 248 -2.14 13.07 8.54
CA ASN A 248 -2.20 13.18 10.00
C ASN A 248 -3.40 12.46 10.65
N SER A 249 -3.88 11.38 10.04
CA SER A 249 -5.02 10.60 10.55
C SER A 249 -4.64 9.16 10.95
N CYS A 250 -3.46 8.68 10.57
CA CYS A 250 -2.99 7.35 10.97
C CYS A 250 -2.54 7.33 12.43
N LEU A 251 -2.97 6.34 13.21
CA LEU A 251 -2.74 6.23 14.64
C LEU A 251 -1.49 5.41 15.01
N HIS A 252 -0.80 4.80 14.05
CA HIS A 252 0.40 4.00 14.33
C HIS A 252 1.56 4.82 14.91
N GLY A 253 1.64 6.12 14.61
CA GLY A 253 2.64 7.01 15.18
C GLY A 253 4.08 6.75 14.71
N CYS A 254 4.28 6.03 13.60
CA CYS A 254 5.60 5.69 13.07
C CYS A 254 6.47 6.94 12.87
N LYS A 255 7.65 6.97 13.47
CA LYS A 255 8.54 8.15 13.49
C LYS A 255 9.08 8.55 12.11
N TYR A 256 9.15 7.62 11.18
CA TYR A 256 9.58 7.84 9.80
C TYR A 256 8.46 8.26 8.85
N CYS A 257 7.20 8.32 9.31
CA CYS A 257 6.06 8.48 8.42
C CYS A 257 6.00 9.86 7.77
N TYR A 258 5.92 9.89 6.45
CA TYR A 258 5.75 11.14 5.70
C TYR A 258 4.33 11.70 5.78
N ALA A 259 3.34 10.84 6.04
CA ALA A 259 1.92 11.21 6.05
C ALA A 259 1.42 11.68 7.42
N ALA A 260 2.15 11.39 8.51
CA ALA A 260 1.79 11.79 9.86
C ALA A 260 2.92 12.59 10.50
N ARG A 261 2.69 13.89 10.76
CA ARG A 261 3.67 14.82 11.35
C ARG A 261 3.56 14.87 12.88
N ASN A 262 3.42 13.76 13.59
CA ASN A 262 3.35 13.69 15.06
C ASN A 262 2.31 14.60 15.76
N THR A 263 1.44 15.25 15.04
CA THR A 263 0.36 16.08 15.57
C THR A 263 -0.97 15.48 15.17
N TYR A 264 -1.22 14.28 15.71
CA TYR A 264 -2.55 13.72 15.62
C TYR A 264 -3.51 14.65 16.36
N LYS A 265 -4.35 15.34 15.60
CA LYS A 265 -5.55 15.97 16.15
C LYS A 265 -6.67 14.97 15.97
N GLN A 266 -7.23 14.51 17.06
CA GLN A 266 -8.43 13.69 17.03
C GLN A 266 -9.54 14.52 16.37
N THR A 267 -9.73 14.30 15.09
CA THR A 267 -10.83 14.85 14.31
C THR A 267 -12.02 13.92 14.45
N LEU A 268 -13.21 14.48 14.39
CA LEU A 268 -14.46 13.71 14.44
C LEU A 268 -14.43 12.62 13.37
N TYR A 269 -14.49 11.38 13.81
CA TYR A 269 -14.65 10.20 12.96
C TYR A 269 -16.09 9.68 13.10
N ASP A 270 -16.75 9.59 11.95
CA ASP A 270 -18.06 8.99 11.83
C ASP A 270 -18.02 8.00 10.64
N PRO A 271 -18.21 6.69 10.89
CA PRO A 271 -18.18 5.68 9.84
C PRO A 271 -19.29 5.82 8.80
N THR A 272 -20.30 6.66 9.03
CA THR A 272 -21.38 6.96 8.10
C THR A 272 -21.16 8.25 7.30
N SER A 273 -20.18 9.07 7.71
CA SER A 273 -19.86 10.33 7.03
C SER A 273 -19.41 10.13 5.58
N PRO A 274 -19.79 11.00 4.64
CA PRO A 274 -19.31 10.92 3.27
C PRO A 274 -17.80 11.20 3.09
N ILE A 275 -17.16 11.85 4.08
CA ILE A 275 -15.70 12.07 4.16
C ILE A 275 -15.11 11.28 5.31
N LEU A 276 -13.82 10.94 5.21
CA LEU A 276 -13.15 10.11 6.22
C LEU A 276 -13.14 10.75 7.62
N LEU A 277 -12.79 12.03 7.70
CA LEU A 277 -12.67 12.76 8.95
C LEU A 277 -13.15 14.21 8.77
N GLY A 278 -13.75 14.76 9.85
CA GLY A 278 -14.24 16.13 9.90
C GLY A 278 -15.67 16.27 9.38
N GLU A 279 -16.05 17.50 9.10
CA GLU A 279 -17.41 17.86 8.66
C GLU A 279 -17.39 18.46 7.25
N LEU A 280 -18.45 18.23 6.49
CA LEU A 280 -18.68 18.90 5.23
C LEU A 280 -19.08 20.35 5.51
N LYS A 281 -18.40 21.29 4.85
CA LYS A 281 -18.77 22.69 4.92
C LYS A 281 -19.81 23.01 3.86
N GLU A 282 -20.70 23.94 4.15
CA GLU A 282 -21.76 24.37 3.23
C GLU A 282 -21.22 24.94 1.90
N ASP A 283 -20.05 25.57 1.94
CA ASP A 283 -19.38 26.15 0.76
C ASP A 283 -18.47 25.15 0.00
N SER A 284 -18.47 23.89 0.40
CA SER A 284 -17.67 22.85 -0.24
C SER A 284 -18.06 22.63 -1.71
N LYS A 285 -17.06 22.62 -2.59
CA LYS A 285 -17.25 22.35 -4.01
C LYS A 285 -16.96 20.91 -4.35
N ILE A 286 -17.94 20.20 -4.90
CA ILE A 286 -17.83 18.80 -5.25
C ILE A 286 -17.57 18.67 -6.76
N TYR A 287 -16.55 17.91 -7.14
CA TYR A 287 -16.16 17.62 -8.51
C TYR A 287 -16.19 16.10 -8.74
N PRO A 288 -16.59 15.64 -9.92
CA PRO A 288 -16.50 14.23 -10.25
C PRO A 288 -15.04 13.77 -10.31
N CYS A 289 -14.75 12.59 -9.79
CA CYS A 289 -13.43 11.98 -9.92
C CYS A 289 -13.21 11.53 -11.38
N LYS A 290 -12.17 12.07 -12.02
CA LYS A 290 -11.76 11.71 -13.39
C LYS A 290 -10.54 10.80 -13.31
N ALA A 291 -10.74 9.50 -13.12
CA ALA A 291 -9.65 8.53 -13.15
C ALA A 291 -9.78 7.61 -14.38
N PRO A 292 -8.64 7.21 -14.99
CA PRO A 292 -8.66 6.37 -16.18
C PRO A 292 -9.21 4.97 -15.88
N LYS A 293 -9.82 4.34 -16.89
CA LYS A 293 -10.08 2.91 -16.88
C LYS A 293 -8.76 2.15 -16.92
N VAL A 294 -8.73 1.00 -16.30
CA VAL A 294 -7.50 0.19 -16.14
C VAL A 294 -7.60 -1.12 -16.90
N PHE A 295 -8.72 -1.81 -16.82
CA PHE A 295 -8.88 -3.09 -17.50
C PHE A 295 -9.56 -2.95 -18.85
N LYS A 296 -9.11 -3.76 -19.82
CA LYS A 296 -9.82 -3.94 -21.09
C LYS A 296 -11.18 -4.58 -20.80
N LYS A 297 -12.20 -4.20 -21.58
CA LYS A 297 -13.45 -4.96 -21.54
C LYS A 297 -13.13 -6.39 -21.98
N GLU A 298 -13.61 -7.38 -21.24
CA GLU A 298 -13.62 -8.75 -21.70
C GLU A 298 -14.43 -8.78 -23.00
N GLU A 299 -13.80 -9.21 -24.09
CA GLU A 299 -14.55 -9.60 -25.28
C GLU A 299 -15.41 -10.79 -24.85
N GLN A 300 -16.72 -10.58 -24.76
CA GLN A 300 -17.64 -11.71 -24.71
C GLN A 300 -17.34 -12.55 -25.95
N LYS A 301 -16.71 -13.72 -25.78
CA LYS A 301 -16.69 -14.73 -26.82
C LYS A 301 -18.15 -14.99 -27.16
N GLN A 302 -18.60 -14.46 -28.27
CA GLN A 302 -19.87 -14.83 -28.87
C GLN A 302 -19.68 -16.30 -29.25
N LEU A 303 -20.14 -17.21 -28.37
CA LEU A 303 -20.23 -18.62 -28.71
C LEU A 303 -21.08 -18.67 -29.95
N SER A 304 -20.46 -19.00 -31.07
CA SER A 304 -21.21 -19.20 -32.30
C SER A 304 -22.05 -20.45 -32.10
N LEU A 305 -23.27 -20.44 -32.65
CA LEU A 305 -24.18 -21.59 -32.62
C LEU A 305 -23.51 -22.87 -33.21
N PHE A 306 -22.37 -22.74 -33.87
CA PHE A 306 -21.58 -23.81 -34.50
C PHE A 306 -20.57 -24.50 -33.58
N ASP A 307 -20.37 -24.02 -32.37
CA ASP A 307 -19.47 -24.66 -31.38
C ASP A 307 -20.18 -25.83 -30.64
N PHE A 308 -21.42 -26.14 -30.99
CA PHE A 308 -22.24 -27.21 -30.40
C PHE A 308 -22.68 -28.30 -31.42
N ILE A 309 -22.03 -28.40 -32.59
CA ILE A 309 -22.32 -29.46 -33.58
C ILE A 309 -21.10 -30.38 -33.73
#